data_76d8b7ae2b25101c4c4d8efbf753087d
#
_entry.id   76d8b7ae2b25101c4c4d8efbf753087d
#
_cell.length_a   1.000
_cell.length_b   1.000
_cell.length_c   1.000
_cell.angle_alpha   90.00
_cell.angle_beta   90.00
_cell.angle_gamma   90.00
#
_symmetry.space_group_name_H-M   'P 1'
#
loop_
_entity.id
_entity.type
_entity.pdbx_description
1 polymer ?
#
loop_
_entity_poly.entity_id
_entity_poly.type
_entity_poly.pdbx_seq_one_letter_code
_entity_poly.pdbx_strand_id
1 'polypeptide(L)'
;MQLTPARPARLRQTGFSLVESLVALLVLSIGLLGIAGLFVESVRNSRTALLRTQAINLVGDMADRIRANATARAAYDIDNYGGEPSERNCAPGPDDAGGNCSMTALAEDDLARWVAAVRTALPALGNEPPRADVQYFPPGAPGAPERFLITVSWLEPGEEEPFSYRSDVLIVPRTPA
;
A
#
# COMPACT_ATOMS: atom_id res chain seq x y z
N MET A 1 -17.77 -86.45 -12.88
CA MET A 1 -18.12 -85.05 -13.28
C MET A 1 -16.90 -84.27 -13.11
N GLN A 2 -16.09 -84.02 -14.17
CA GLN A 2 -14.79 -83.28 -14.09
C GLN A 2 -15.05 -81.86 -14.49
N LEU A 3 -14.78 -80.95 -13.58
CA LEU A 3 -14.83 -79.51 -13.79
C LEU A 3 -13.55 -79.04 -14.51
N THR A 4 -13.69 -78.59 -15.73
CA THR A 4 -12.61 -78.01 -16.52
C THR A 4 -12.35 -76.58 -16.02
N PRO A 5 -11.11 -76.18 -15.60
CA PRO A 5 -10.84 -74.87 -15.16
C PRO A 5 -10.86 -73.86 -16.33
N ALA A 6 -11.65 -72.79 -16.22
CA ALA A 6 -11.70 -71.70 -17.19
C ALA A 6 -10.34 -70.97 -17.23
N ARG A 7 -9.73 -70.84 -18.42
CA ARG A 7 -8.52 -70.09 -18.64
C ARG A 7 -8.80 -68.57 -18.43
N PRO A 8 -8.00 -67.84 -17.63
CA PRO A 8 -8.16 -66.41 -17.49
C PRO A 8 -7.87 -65.75 -18.84
N ALA A 9 -8.78 -64.84 -19.27
CA ALA A 9 -8.59 -64.00 -20.45
C ALA A 9 -7.36 -63.10 -20.25
N ARG A 10 -6.36 -63.25 -21.11
CA ARG A 10 -5.19 -62.31 -21.12
C ARG A 10 -5.68 -60.95 -21.59
N LEU A 11 -5.72 -59.99 -20.69
CA LEU A 11 -5.90 -58.58 -21.03
C LEU A 11 -4.74 -58.17 -21.95
N ARG A 12 -5.05 -57.68 -23.14
CA ARG A 12 -4.08 -57.12 -24.07
C ARG A 12 -3.47 -55.90 -23.40
N GLN A 13 -2.22 -55.95 -23.03
CA GLN A 13 -1.44 -54.76 -22.59
C GLN A 13 -1.09 -53.96 -23.84
N THR A 14 -1.72 -52.80 -24.00
CA THR A 14 -1.34 -51.79 -25.01
C THR A 14 -0.20 -50.97 -24.41
N GLY A 15 0.99 -51.06 -25.00
CA GLY A 15 2.14 -50.23 -24.60
C GLY A 15 2.05 -48.83 -25.23
N PHE A 16 2.49 -47.82 -24.50
CA PHE A 16 2.62 -46.45 -25.01
C PHE A 16 3.73 -46.36 -26.06
N SER A 17 3.50 -45.60 -27.13
CA SER A 17 4.50 -45.28 -28.16
C SER A 17 5.47 -44.23 -27.61
N LEU A 18 6.75 -44.32 -27.94
CA LEU A 18 7.78 -43.35 -27.58
C LEU A 18 7.43 -41.95 -28.10
N VAL A 19 6.84 -41.87 -29.31
CA VAL A 19 6.37 -40.62 -29.91
C VAL A 19 5.22 -40.00 -29.11
N GLU A 20 4.29 -40.81 -28.61
CA GLU A 20 3.16 -40.35 -27.78
C GLU A 20 3.66 -39.74 -26.47
N SER A 21 4.66 -40.37 -25.82
CA SER A 21 5.30 -39.80 -24.61
C SER A 21 6.02 -38.49 -24.88
N LEU A 22 6.70 -38.36 -26.02
CA LEU A 22 7.35 -37.11 -26.41
C LEU A 22 6.36 -35.97 -26.66
N VAL A 23 5.27 -36.26 -27.37
CA VAL A 23 4.20 -35.28 -27.63
C VAL A 23 3.52 -34.87 -26.33
N ALA A 24 3.23 -35.81 -25.44
CA ALA A 24 2.64 -35.51 -24.13
C ALA A 24 3.52 -34.60 -23.28
N LEU A 25 4.85 -34.86 -23.24
CA LEU A 25 5.81 -34.00 -22.53
C LEU A 25 5.93 -32.60 -23.15
N LEU A 26 5.87 -32.50 -24.47
CA LEU A 26 5.90 -31.22 -25.19
C LEU A 26 4.65 -30.38 -24.85
N VAL A 27 3.47 -30.97 -24.91
CA VAL A 27 2.22 -30.26 -24.54
C VAL A 27 2.22 -29.86 -23.08
N LEU A 28 2.67 -30.75 -22.18
CA LEU A 28 2.79 -30.46 -20.76
C LEU A 28 3.75 -29.28 -20.49
N SER A 29 4.92 -29.25 -21.15
CA SER A 29 5.89 -28.18 -20.96
C SER A 29 5.37 -26.81 -21.42
N ILE A 30 4.65 -26.75 -22.55
CA ILE A 30 3.99 -25.51 -23.00
C ILE A 30 2.92 -25.06 -21.99
N GLY A 31 2.12 -26.00 -21.49
CA GLY A 31 1.11 -25.72 -20.47
C GLY A 31 1.72 -25.14 -19.17
N LEU A 32 2.83 -25.73 -18.70
CA LEU A 32 3.53 -25.26 -17.51
C LEU A 32 4.14 -23.85 -17.71
N LEU A 33 4.70 -23.54 -18.89
CA LEU A 33 5.20 -22.21 -19.20
C LEU A 33 4.07 -21.17 -19.19
N GLY A 34 2.90 -21.51 -19.69
CA GLY A 34 1.71 -20.65 -19.62
C GLY A 34 1.31 -20.32 -18.18
N ILE A 35 1.25 -21.32 -17.32
CA ILE A 35 0.92 -21.17 -15.89
C ILE A 35 1.99 -20.33 -15.18
N ALA A 36 3.28 -20.55 -15.48
CA ALA A 36 4.38 -19.76 -14.91
C ALA A 36 4.25 -18.27 -15.25
N GLY A 37 3.87 -17.92 -16.48
CA GLY A 37 3.61 -16.53 -16.89
C GLY A 37 2.49 -15.88 -16.10
N LEU A 38 1.37 -16.58 -15.92
CA LEU A 38 0.24 -16.08 -15.11
C LEU A 38 0.62 -15.91 -13.64
N PHE A 39 1.47 -16.78 -13.10
CA PHE A 39 1.94 -16.67 -11.72
C PHE A 39 2.77 -15.39 -11.50
N VAL A 40 3.68 -15.07 -12.43
CA VAL A 40 4.48 -13.83 -12.37
C VAL A 40 3.58 -12.60 -12.37
N GLU A 41 2.57 -12.56 -13.24
CA GLU A 41 1.62 -11.46 -13.30
C GLU A 41 0.78 -11.34 -12.02
N SER A 42 0.34 -12.47 -11.47
CA SER A 42 -0.39 -12.49 -10.19
C SER A 42 0.43 -11.92 -9.04
N VAL A 43 1.73 -12.24 -8.96
CA VAL A 43 2.63 -11.69 -7.93
C VAL A 43 2.83 -10.18 -8.10
N ARG A 44 2.95 -9.70 -9.33
CA ARG A 44 3.02 -8.26 -9.63
C ARG A 44 1.79 -7.52 -9.13
N ASN A 45 0.62 -7.99 -9.54
CA ASN A 45 -0.67 -7.39 -9.16
C ASN A 45 -0.88 -7.40 -7.63
N SER A 46 -0.43 -8.45 -6.95
CA SER A 46 -0.49 -8.54 -5.48
C SER A 46 0.40 -7.49 -4.80
N ARG A 47 1.60 -7.23 -5.33
CA ARG A 47 2.49 -6.19 -4.81
C ARG A 47 1.90 -4.79 -4.99
N THR A 48 1.39 -4.48 -6.18
CA THR A 48 0.72 -3.22 -6.48
C THR A 48 -0.48 -2.99 -5.54
N ALA A 49 -1.33 -4.00 -5.35
CA ALA A 49 -2.46 -3.93 -4.44
C ALA A 49 -2.03 -3.66 -2.98
N LEU A 50 -0.93 -4.29 -2.53
CA LEU A 50 -0.36 -4.06 -1.20
C LEU A 50 0.10 -2.61 -1.02
N LEU A 51 0.86 -2.06 -1.99
CA LEU A 51 1.35 -0.67 -1.95
C LEU A 51 0.20 0.33 -1.90
N ARG A 52 -0.84 0.12 -2.70
CA ARG A 52 -2.04 0.98 -2.68
C ARG A 52 -2.79 0.91 -1.35
N THR A 53 -2.89 -0.28 -0.75
CA THR A 53 -3.48 -0.44 0.59
C THR A 53 -2.65 0.27 1.66
N GLN A 54 -1.32 0.18 1.60
CA GLN A 54 -0.43 0.92 2.51
C GLN A 54 -0.61 2.42 2.36
N ALA A 55 -0.69 2.94 1.14
CA ALA A 55 -0.93 4.36 0.88
C ALA A 55 -2.27 4.84 1.45
N ILE A 56 -3.35 4.07 1.28
CA ILE A 56 -4.66 4.36 1.87
C ILE A 56 -4.56 4.45 3.40
N ASN A 57 -3.88 3.50 4.04
CA ASN A 57 -3.72 3.49 5.48
C ASN A 57 -2.88 4.68 5.99
N LEU A 58 -1.80 5.04 5.28
CA LEU A 58 -0.97 6.19 5.61
C LEU A 58 -1.74 7.52 5.51
N VAL A 59 -2.51 7.69 4.44
CA VAL A 59 -3.36 8.89 4.28
C VAL A 59 -4.45 8.91 5.33
N GLY A 60 -5.04 7.77 5.68
CA GLY A 60 -6.01 7.63 6.77
C GLY A 60 -5.43 7.99 8.13
N ASP A 61 -4.23 7.50 8.46
CA ASP A 61 -3.51 7.85 9.71
C ASP A 61 -3.29 9.36 9.83
N MET A 62 -2.80 10.01 8.75
CA MET A 62 -2.61 11.46 8.75
C MET A 62 -3.93 12.23 8.91
N ALA A 63 -4.98 11.77 8.24
CA ALA A 63 -6.32 12.34 8.38
C ALA A 63 -6.84 12.28 9.83
N ASP A 64 -6.58 11.18 10.53
CA ASP A 64 -7.00 11.01 11.93
C ASP A 64 -6.18 11.88 12.89
N ARG A 65 -4.86 12.04 12.64
CA ARG A 65 -4.00 12.97 13.39
C ARG A 65 -4.49 14.42 13.24
N ILE A 66 -4.78 14.86 12.01
CA ILE A 66 -5.35 16.19 11.75
C ILE A 66 -6.67 16.38 12.49
N ARG A 67 -7.56 15.38 12.50
CA ARG A 67 -8.83 15.45 13.24
C ARG A 67 -8.62 15.51 14.75
N ALA A 68 -7.65 14.77 15.28
CA ALA A 68 -7.33 14.76 16.71
C ALA A 68 -6.75 16.09 17.18
N ASN A 69 -5.96 16.79 16.36
CA ASN A 69 -5.32 18.06 16.65
C ASN A 69 -5.80 19.18 15.69
N ALA A 70 -7.10 19.26 15.43
CA ALA A 70 -7.70 20.18 14.46
C ALA A 70 -7.40 21.67 14.70
N THR A 71 -7.03 22.04 15.92
CA THR A 71 -6.68 23.44 16.27
C THR A 71 -5.32 23.89 15.74
N ALA A 72 -4.44 22.97 15.35
CA ALA A 72 -3.14 23.27 14.78
C ALA A 72 -3.22 23.86 13.37
N ARG A 73 -4.30 23.58 12.63
CA ARG A 73 -4.62 24.16 11.30
C ARG A 73 -3.43 24.17 10.33
N ALA A 74 -2.96 25.36 9.94
CA ALA A 74 -1.86 25.55 9.01
C ALA A 74 -0.52 24.93 9.47
N ALA A 75 -0.39 24.50 10.72
CA ALA A 75 0.80 23.78 11.17
C ALA A 75 0.93 22.39 10.55
N TYR A 76 -0.16 21.85 10.00
CA TYR A 76 -0.14 20.63 9.18
C TYR A 76 0.13 20.89 7.70
N ASP A 77 0.29 22.13 7.27
CA ASP A 77 0.63 22.46 5.89
C ASP A 77 2.10 22.13 5.63
N ILE A 78 2.34 21.10 4.83
CA ILE A 78 3.68 20.67 4.44
C ILE A 78 3.70 20.36 2.95
N ASP A 79 4.54 21.06 2.24
CA ASP A 79 4.93 20.73 0.89
C ASP A 79 6.19 19.85 0.96
N ASN A 80 6.18 18.70 0.32
CA ASN A 80 7.34 17.78 0.26
C ASN A 80 8.64 18.48 -0.18
N TYR A 81 8.55 19.63 -0.81
CA TYR A 81 9.67 20.45 -1.25
C TYR A 81 10.07 21.54 -0.24
N GLY A 82 9.25 21.80 0.79
CA GLY A 82 9.43 22.91 1.74
C GLY A 82 10.35 22.64 2.92
N GLY A 83 10.84 21.42 3.07
CA GLY A 83 11.72 21.02 4.16
C GLY A 83 11.25 19.79 4.90
N GLU A 84 12.15 19.17 5.66
CA GLU A 84 11.81 18.03 6.50
C GLU A 84 11.19 18.52 7.81
N PRO A 85 9.99 18.04 8.18
CA PRO A 85 9.41 18.35 9.47
C PRO A 85 10.29 17.77 10.59
N SER A 86 10.40 18.51 11.69
CA SER A 86 11.26 18.15 12.81
C SER A 86 10.53 17.26 13.81
N GLU A 87 11.14 16.16 14.22
CA GLU A 87 10.67 15.39 15.37
C GLU A 87 10.77 16.23 16.65
N ARG A 88 9.67 16.32 17.40
CA ARG A 88 9.58 17.06 18.67
C ARG A 88 9.47 16.18 19.89
N ASN A 89 9.46 14.83 19.72
CA ASN A 89 9.24 13.86 20.79
C ASN A 89 7.99 14.13 21.63
N CYS A 90 6.89 14.50 20.97
CA CYS A 90 5.63 14.82 21.62
C CYS A 90 4.84 13.56 22.05
N ALA A 91 5.07 12.41 21.42
CA ALA A 91 4.44 11.17 21.82
C ALA A 91 5.14 10.62 23.07
N PRO A 92 4.37 10.14 24.08
CA PRO A 92 4.94 9.50 25.25
C PRO A 92 5.71 8.24 24.83
N GLY A 93 7.00 8.18 25.18
CA GLY A 93 7.78 6.95 25.11
C GLY A 93 7.40 6.00 26.25
N PRO A 94 7.87 4.74 26.21
CA PRO A 94 7.59 3.75 27.27
C PRO A 94 8.09 4.20 28.65
N ASP A 95 9.09 5.11 28.70
CA ASP A 95 9.73 5.61 29.91
C ASP A 95 9.54 7.12 30.12
N ASP A 96 8.74 7.78 29.29
CA ASP A 96 8.59 9.24 29.29
C ASP A 96 7.11 9.66 29.37
N ALA A 97 6.79 10.60 30.25
CA ALA A 97 5.45 11.08 30.48
C ALA A 97 4.86 11.93 29.33
N GLY A 98 5.52 11.92 28.15
CA GLY A 98 5.15 12.74 27.00
C GLY A 98 5.48 14.23 27.22
N GLY A 99 6.19 14.83 26.29
CA GLY A 99 6.51 16.27 26.37
C GLY A 99 5.23 17.11 26.36
N ASN A 100 5.23 18.22 27.12
CA ASN A 100 4.20 19.26 27.06
C ASN A 100 4.33 20.02 25.72
N CYS A 101 3.85 19.41 24.63
CA CYS A 101 3.91 20.01 23.31
C CYS A 101 2.72 20.96 23.10
N SER A 102 3.01 22.10 22.48
CA SER A 102 1.94 22.93 21.91
C SER A 102 1.25 22.19 20.76
N MET A 103 0.06 22.61 20.37
CA MET A 103 -0.67 22.03 19.23
C MET A 103 0.14 22.09 17.94
N THR A 104 0.90 23.16 17.73
CA THR A 104 1.81 23.33 16.59
C THR A 104 2.99 22.36 16.65
N ALA A 105 3.64 22.22 17.81
CA ALA A 105 4.75 21.29 17.96
C ALA A 105 4.30 19.83 17.80
N LEU A 106 3.08 19.49 18.24
CA LEU A 106 2.48 18.18 18.01
C LEU A 106 2.24 17.95 16.52
N ALA A 107 1.76 18.94 15.78
CA ALA A 107 1.56 18.82 14.33
C ALA A 107 2.88 18.59 13.59
N GLU A 108 3.95 19.29 13.97
CA GLU A 108 5.30 19.06 13.41
C GLU A 108 5.80 17.64 13.68
N ASP A 109 5.62 17.13 14.89
CA ASP A 109 5.99 15.76 15.28
C ASP A 109 5.18 14.70 14.53
N ASP A 110 3.87 14.92 14.40
CA ASP A 110 2.97 14.08 13.61
C ASP A 110 3.42 14.00 12.15
N LEU A 111 3.72 15.15 11.54
CA LEU A 111 4.21 15.24 10.17
C LEU A 111 5.56 14.51 10.00
N ALA A 112 6.51 14.72 10.92
CA ALA A 112 7.83 14.09 10.86
C ALA A 112 7.71 12.56 10.90
N ARG A 113 6.92 12.03 11.82
CA ARG A 113 6.67 10.59 11.95
C ARG A 113 5.93 10.02 10.76
N TRP A 114 4.95 10.76 10.23
CA TRP A 114 4.19 10.34 9.06
C TRP A 114 5.05 10.32 7.80
N VAL A 115 5.87 11.34 7.54
CA VAL A 115 6.80 11.37 6.42
C VAL A 115 7.80 10.21 6.49
N ALA A 116 8.33 9.90 7.69
CA ALA A 116 9.21 8.76 7.91
C ALA A 116 8.49 7.43 7.62
N ALA A 117 7.23 7.30 8.01
CA ALA A 117 6.40 6.12 7.73
C ALA A 117 6.14 5.96 6.22
N VAL A 118 5.82 7.05 5.49
CA VAL A 118 5.65 7.04 4.04
C VAL A 118 6.93 6.59 3.34
N ARG A 119 8.10 7.13 3.74
CA ARG A 119 9.42 6.76 3.17
C ARG A 119 9.80 5.30 3.43
N THR A 120 9.33 4.73 4.53
CA THR A 120 9.61 3.33 4.88
C THR A 120 8.68 2.35 4.16
N ALA A 121 7.41 2.74 3.97
CA ALA A 121 6.37 1.85 3.47
C ALA A 121 6.23 1.85 1.94
N LEU A 122 6.55 2.96 1.28
CA LEU A 122 6.35 3.13 -0.16
C LEU A 122 7.69 3.17 -0.92
N PRO A 123 7.72 2.66 -2.16
CA PRO A 123 8.90 2.74 -3.00
C PRO A 123 9.30 4.18 -3.37
N ALA A 124 10.57 4.36 -3.62
CA ALA A 124 11.13 5.63 -4.08
C ALA A 124 10.60 6.04 -5.47
N LEU A 125 10.67 7.33 -5.76
CA LEU A 125 10.42 7.95 -7.07
C LEU A 125 11.73 8.00 -7.87
N GLY A 126 12.18 6.85 -8.38
CA GLY A 126 13.50 6.76 -8.98
C GLY A 126 14.61 6.98 -7.95
N ASN A 127 15.31 8.12 -8.04
CA ASN A 127 16.38 8.51 -7.11
C ASN A 127 15.90 9.37 -5.93
N GLU A 128 14.63 9.77 -5.92
CA GLU A 128 14.03 10.56 -4.85
C GLU A 128 13.17 9.70 -3.93
N PRO A 129 13.02 10.05 -2.64
CA PRO A 129 12.10 9.34 -1.75
C PRO A 129 10.64 9.50 -2.23
N PRO A 130 9.72 8.62 -1.77
CA PRO A 130 8.30 8.82 -2.03
C PRO A 130 7.84 10.17 -1.45
N ARG A 131 6.92 10.83 -2.13
CA ARG A 131 6.42 12.15 -1.72
C ARG A 131 5.30 12.02 -0.72
N ALA A 132 5.28 12.97 0.21
CA ALA A 132 4.29 13.08 1.26
C ALA A 132 3.92 14.55 1.43
N ASP A 133 2.69 14.91 1.08
CA ASP A 133 2.20 16.28 1.07
C ASP A 133 0.92 16.41 1.87
N VAL A 134 0.78 17.49 2.61
CA VAL A 134 -0.45 17.93 3.24
C VAL A 134 -0.64 19.42 2.94
N GLN A 135 -1.66 19.76 2.19
CA GLN A 135 -2.00 21.16 1.86
C GLN A 135 -3.20 21.60 2.68
N TYR A 136 -3.05 22.72 3.37
CA TYR A 136 -4.12 23.35 4.13
C TYR A 136 -4.81 24.44 3.32
N PHE A 137 -6.13 24.38 3.28
CA PHE A 137 -6.98 25.40 2.68
C PHE A 137 -7.85 26.03 3.76
N PRO A 138 -7.63 27.31 4.09
CA PRO A 138 -8.42 28.01 5.09
C PRO A 138 -9.89 28.12 4.67
N PRO A 139 -10.80 28.29 5.63
CA PRO A 139 -12.24 28.43 5.33
C PRO A 139 -12.48 29.70 4.50
N GLY A 140 -13.27 29.55 3.42
CA GLY A 140 -13.60 30.67 2.52
C GLY A 140 -14.57 31.70 3.11
N ALA A 141 -15.26 31.36 4.23
CA ALA A 141 -16.17 32.22 4.95
C ALA A 141 -16.24 31.79 6.42
N PRO A 142 -16.67 32.68 7.36
CA PRO A 142 -16.90 32.31 8.75
C PRO A 142 -17.86 31.14 8.88
N GLY A 143 -17.47 30.10 9.59
CA GLY A 143 -18.27 28.87 9.77
C GLY A 143 -18.17 27.85 8.64
N ALA A 144 -17.48 28.15 7.54
CA ALA A 144 -17.19 27.16 6.50
C ALA A 144 -16.15 26.14 6.99
N PRO A 145 -16.17 24.91 6.46
CA PRO A 145 -15.19 23.90 6.81
C PRO A 145 -13.79 24.28 6.30
N GLU A 146 -12.80 23.92 7.09
CA GLU A 146 -11.39 23.90 6.66
C GLU A 146 -11.14 22.62 5.87
N ARG A 147 -10.28 22.67 4.86
CA ARG A 147 -9.95 21.52 4.03
C ARG A 147 -8.46 21.24 4.07
N PHE A 148 -8.13 19.98 4.20
CA PHE A 148 -6.78 19.47 4.03
C PHE A 148 -6.77 18.49 2.88
N LEU A 149 -5.82 18.62 1.96
CA LEU A 149 -5.56 17.66 0.89
C LEU A 149 -4.28 16.90 1.26
N ILE A 150 -4.44 15.62 1.56
CA ILE A 150 -3.32 14.74 1.88
C ILE A 150 -2.99 13.94 0.63
N THR A 151 -1.72 13.96 0.20
CA THR A 151 -1.25 13.25 -0.98
C THR A 151 0.01 12.45 -0.67
N VAL A 152 0.04 11.20 -1.12
CA VAL A 152 1.25 10.38 -1.16
C VAL A 152 1.51 9.94 -2.59
N SER A 153 2.79 9.93 -3.02
CA SER A 153 3.16 9.53 -4.37
C SER A 153 4.39 8.64 -4.34
N TRP A 154 4.38 7.59 -5.16
CA TRP A 154 5.46 6.60 -5.27
C TRP A 154 5.54 6.06 -6.69
N LEU A 155 6.62 5.34 -7.01
CA LEU A 155 6.76 4.64 -8.27
C LEU A 155 6.45 3.16 -8.08
N GLU A 156 5.46 2.65 -8.80
CA GLU A 156 5.13 1.22 -8.76
C GLU A 156 6.20 0.41 -9.55
N PRO A 157 6.55 -0.80 -9.11
CA PRO A 157 7.57 -1.61 -9.77
C PRO A 157 7.21 -1.94 -11.21
N GLY A 158 8.03 -1.47 -12.16
CA GLY A 158 7.83 -1.66 -13.59
C GLY A 158 7.05 -0.56 -14.30
N GLU A 159 6.64 0.47 -13.58
CA GLU A 159 6.03 1.68 -14.14
C GLU A 159 7.07 2.79 -14.30
N GLU A 160 6.86 3.66 -15.29
CA GLU A 160 7.72 4.83 -15.53
C GLU A 160 7.13 6.11 -14.90
N GLU A 161 5.81 6.12 -14.71
CA GLU A 161 5.09 7.26 -14.13
C GLU A 161 4.75 7.03 -12.66
N PRO A 162 4.88 8.07 -11.80
CA PRO A 162 4.49 7.98 -10.41
C PRO A 162 2.99 7.77 -10.24
N PHE A 163 2.64 6.86 -9.35
CA PHE A 163 1.27 6.74 -8.85
C PHE A 163 1.07 7.68 -7.66
N SER A 164 -0.12 8.28 -7.57
CA SER A 164 -0.48 9.17 -6.45
C SER A 164 -1.83 8.76 -5.87
N TYR A 165 -1.89 8.70 -4.54
CA TYR A 165 -3.15 8.58 -3.81
C TYR A 165 -3.39 9.84 -2.99
N ARG A 166 -4.62 10.39 -3.06
CA ARG A 166 -4.99 11.61 -2.36
C ARG A 166 -6.36 11.48 -1.70
N SER A 167 -6.52 12.20 -0.60
CA SER A 167 -7.80 12.29 0.12
C SER A 167 -8.01 13.69 0.67
N ASP A 168 -9.25 14.17 0.59
CA ASP A 168 -9.70 15.41 1.21
C ASP A 168 -10.22 15.15 2.62
N VAL A 169 -9.77 15.95 3.57
CA VAL A 169 -10.26 15.97 4.95
C VAL A 169 -10.93 17.29 5.21
N LEU A 170 -12.19 17.26 5.59
CA LEU A 170 -12.95 18.45 5.98
C LEU A 170 -13.07 18.50 7.50
N ILE A 171 -12.70 19.63 8.08
CA ILE A 171 -12.87 19.92 9.49
C ILE A 171 -13.95 21.00 9.64
N VAL A 172 -15.07 20.61 10.18
CA VAL A 172 -16.18 21.54 10.46
C VAL A 172 -15.90 22.25 11.79
N PRO A 173 -15.94 23.59 11.84
CA PRO A 173 -15.79 24.31 13.11
C PRO A 173 -16.85 23.84 14.09
N ARG A 174 -16.44 23.50 15.31
CA ARG A 174 -17.40 23.24 16.39
C ARG A 174 -18.05 24.57 16.76
N THR A 175 -19.35 24.68 16.59
CA THR A 175 -20.12 25.80 17.15
C THR A 175 -19.99 25.74 18.67
N PRO A 176 -19.49 26.77 19.36
CA PRO A 176 -19.53 26.77 20.81
C PRO A 176 -21.00 26.68 21.27
N ALA A 177 -21.25 25.76 22.18
CA ALA A 177 -22.56 25.58 22.81
C ALA A 177 -22.92 26.76 23.69
#